data_49c4dc4410aa92b1740161832bac761c
#
_entry.id   49c4dc4410aa92b1740161832bac761c
#
_cell.length_a   1.000
_cell.length_b   1.000
_cell.length_c   1.000
_cell.angle_alpha   90.00
_cell.angle_beta   90.00
_cell.angle_gamma   90.00
#
_symmetry.space_group_name_H-M   'P 1'
#
loop_
_entity.id
_entity.type
_entity.pdbx_description
1 polymer ?
#
loop_
_entity_poly.entity_id
_entity_poly.type
_entity_poly.pdbx_seq_one_letter_code
_entity_poly.pdbx_strand_id
1 'polypeptide(L)'
;SYLPESEMAHIGRYLPQGIQEKGKEIRTFMPRYGCINERRNQLHEVIRLSGMNLIINDTDHPLIIKVASIQSARMQVYFIDNEDYFQRKHVITDEKGSFFPDNDERAIFFTRGVFETVKKLRWAPDLIYCQGWFTALVPLYLKKEYNEDPIFAHSKVVYSTYNDQFGGTLDQDFQKKVLSENITSEDVRILSEPTHTNVNKLAFDYSDGIIFNSSNVDPELKVYATQSGKPVTEYTTPEEYIENYATFFDPVSYTHLTLPTT
;
A
#
# COMPACT_ATOMS: atom_id res chain seq x y z
N SER A 1 -13.76 -12.38 -4.06
CA SER A 1 -13.06 -11.11 -4.29
C SER A 1 -13.99 -9.94 -3.99
N TYR A 2 -13.47 -8.89 -3.38
CA TYR A 2 -14.23 -7.66 -3.08
C TYR A 2 -14.29 -6.71 -4.28
N LEU A 3 -13.34 -6.82 -5.18
CA LEU A 3 -13.21 -5.99 -6.36
C LEU A 3 -13.35 -6.83 -7.64
N PRO A 4 -13.58 -6.18 -8.80
CA PRO A 4 -13.54 -6.87 -10.07
C PRO A 4 -12.23 -7.63 -10.26
N GLU A 5 -12.29 -8.72 -11.02
CA GLU A 5 -11.12 -9.55 -11.25
C GLU A 5 -10.01 -8.78 -11.99
N SER A 6 -8.79 -8.91 -11.49
CA SER A 6 -7.56 -8.38 -12.06
C SER A 6 -6.38 -9.17 -11.51
N GLU A 7 -5.21 -9.03 -12.10
CA GLU A 7 -3.97 -9.61 -11.56
C GLU A 7 -3.73 -9.15 -10.12
N MET A 8 -3.90 -7.85 -9.86
CA MET A 8 -3.73 -7.28 -8.53
C MET A 8 -4.74 -7.85 -7.52
N ALA A 9 -6.02 -7.96 -7.90
CA ALA A 9 -7.05 -8.52 -7.03
C ALA A 9 -6.79 -10.00 -6.74
N HIS A 10 -6.32 -10.77 -7.72
CA HIS A 10 -5.98 -12.17 -7.55
C HIS A 10 -4.79 -12.34 -6.58
N ILE A 11 -3.72 -11.62 -6.79
CA ILE A 11 -2.54 -11.68 -5.92
C ILE A 11 -2.90 -11.19 -4.52
N GLY A 12 -3.66 -10.11 -4.40
CA GLY A 12 -4.13 -9.59 -3.11
C GLY A 12 -5.00 -10.56 -2.33
N ARG A 13 -5.69 -11.47 -3.03
CA ARG A 13 -6.52 -12.50 -2.39
C ARG A 13 -5.70 -13.72 -1.96
N TYR A 14 -4.79 -14.20 -2.78
CA TYR A 14 -4.14 -15.50 -2.58
C TYR A 14 -2.72 -15.42 -1.99
N LEU A 15 -1.98 -14.37 -2.25
CA LEU A 15 -0.64 -14.21 -1.67
C LEU A 15 -0.67 -14.17 -0.13
N PRO A 16 -1.52 -13.33 0.51
CA PRO A 16 -1.59 -13.33 1.97
C PRO A 16 -1.93 -14.69 2.55
N GLN A 17 -2.86 -15.42 1.94
CA GLN A 17 -3.23 -16.76 2.37
C GLN A 17 -2.05 -17.72 2.27
N GLY A 18 -1.33 -17.71 1.15
CA GLY A 18 -0.17 -18.57 0.95
C GLY A 18 0.96 -18.29 1.93
N ILE A 19 1.19 -17.03 2.26
CA ILE A 19 2.19 -16.64 3.26
C ILE A 19 1.74 -17.07 4.67
N GLN A 20 0.45 -16.92 4.99
CA GLN A 20 -0.11 -17.39 6.26
C GLN A 20 0.04 -18.90 6.42
N GLU A 21 -0.20 -19.67 5.38
CA GLU A 21 -0.04 -21.12 5.37
C GLU A 21 1.40 -21.57 5.64
N LYS A 22 2.38 -20.67 5.44
CA LYS A 22 3.78 -20.88 5.80
C LYS A 22 4.12 -20.54 7.26
N GLY A 23 3.11 -20.27 8.08
CA GLY A 23 3.27 -20.01 9.51
C GLY A 23 3.49 -18.53 9.85
N LYS A 24 3.26 -17.61 8.93
CA LYS A 24 3.35 -16.17 9.17
C LYS A 24 2.02 -15.59 9.63
N GLU A 25 2.06 -14.61 10.50
CA GLU A 25 0.87 -13.85 10.90
C GLU A 25 0.64 -12.74 9.87
N ILE A 26 -0.56 -12.69 9.29
CA ILE A 26 -0.90 -11.77 8.21
C ILE A 26 -2.06 -10.88 8.62
N ARG A 27 -1.94 -9.58 8.31
CA ARG A 27 -3.04 -8.61 8.35
C ARG A 27 -3.11 -7.89 7.02
N THR A 28 -4.29 -7.83 6.44
CA THR A 28 -4.52 -7.26 5.12
C THR A 28 -5.36 -5.99 5.24
N PHE A 29 -4.97 -4.96 4.48
CA PHE A 29 -5.63 -3.67 4.47
C PHE A 29 -5.99 -3.28 3.05
N MET A 30 -7.17 -2.70 2.87
CA MET A 30 -7.57 -2.13 1.58
C MET A 30 -8.53 -0.96 1.78
N PRO A 31 -8.66 -0.05 0.79
CA PRO A 31 -9.69 0.97 0.86
C PRO A 31 -11.08 0.36 0.79
N ARG A 32 -12.04 0.93 1.50
CA ARG A 32 -13.43 0.53 1.39
C ARG A 32 -14.06 1.24 0.19
N TYR A 33 -13.73 0.78 -1.00
CA TYR A 33 -14.33 1.31 -2.22
C TYR A 33 -15.86 1.13 -2.22
N GLY A 34 -16.59 2.11 -2.74
CA GLY A 34 -18.05 2.11 -2.73
C GLY A 34 -18.71 0.99 -3.54
N CYS A 35 -17.96 0.37 -4.45
CA CYS A 35 -18.41 -0.82 -5.17
C CYS A 35 -18.44 -2.09 -4.32
N ILE A 36 -17.83 -2.07 -3.13
CA ILE A 36 -17.82 -3.21 -2.23
C ILE A 36 -19.17 -3.29 -1.52
N ASN A 37 -19.87 -4.41 -1.69
CA ASN A 37 -21.15 -4.64 -1.02
C ASN A 37 -20.89 -5.05 0.43
N GLU A 38 -21.09 -4.12 1.36
CA GLU A 38 -20.82 -4.32 2.78
C GLU A 38 -21.72 -5.40 3.40
N ARG A 39 -22.98 -5.42 3.02
CA ARG A 39 -23.96 -6.41 3.53
C ARG A 39 -23.62 -7.83 3.08
N ARG A 40 -23.38 -8.00 1.79
CA ARG A 40 -23.02 -9.29 1.21
C ARG A 40 -21.73 -9.86 1.78
N ASN A 41 -20.75 -9.00 2.03
CA ASN A 41 -19.43 -9.38 2.52
C ASN A 41 -19.31 -9.28 4.05
N GLN A 42 -20.41 -8.94 4.73
CA GLN A 42 -20.47 -8.86 6.19
C GLN A 42 -19.39 -7.97 6.81
N LEU A 43 -19.23 -6.77 6.25
CA LEU A 43 -18.36 -5.77 6.84
C LEU A 43 -18.97 -5.22 8.12
N HIS A 44 -18.16 -5.11 9.16
CA HIS A 44 -18.53 -4.54 10.45
C HIS A 44 -17.59 -3.38 10.80
N GLU A 45 -18.17 -2.26 11.27
CA GLU A 45 -17.38 -1.18 11.80
C GLU A 45 -16.73 -1.58 13.12
N VAL A 46 -15.44 -1.30 13.27
CA VAL A 46 -14.70 -1.51 14.52
C VAL A 46 -14.61 -0.17 15.23
N ILE A 47 -15.53 0.07 16.15
CA ILE A 47 -15.68 1.37 16.83
C ILE A 47 -14.40 1.78 17.57
N ARG A 48 -13.73 0.87 18.24
CA ARG A 48 -12.48 1.15 18.97
C ARG A 48 -11.30 1.58 18.10
N LEU A 49 -11.34 1.26 16.81
CA LEU A 49 -10.31 1.64 15.84
C LEU A 49 -10.70 2.87 15.03
N SER A 50 -11.97 3.24 15.06
CA SER A 50 -12.54 4.34 14.29
C SER A 50 -12.51 5.67 15.08
N GLY A 51 -12.77 6.76 14.37
CA GLY A 51 -12.98 8.07 14.97
C GLY A 51 -11.75 8.97 15.02
N MET A 52 -10.56 8.48 14.70
CA MET A 52 -9.39 9.33 14.56
C MET A 52 -9.60 10.29 13.40
N ASN A 53 -9.33 11.57 13.62
CA ASN A 53 -9.42 12.58 12.58
C ASN A 53 -8.07 12.70 11.89
N LEU A 54 -8.04 12.51 10.56
CA LEU A 54 -6.86 12.72 9.73
C LEU A 54 -7.01 14.04 8.97
N ILE A 55 -6.06 14.94 9.14
CA ILE A 55 -6.04 16.21 8.43
C ILE A 55 -5.30 16.03 7.12
N ILE A 56 -6.01 16.21 6.01
CA ILE A 56 -5.49 16.16 4.66
C ILE A 56 -5.77 17.48 3.99
N ASN A 57 -4.74 18.18 3.50
CA ASN A 57 -4.88 19.47 2.84
C ASN A 57 -5.73 20.47 3.67
N ASP A 58 -5.40 20.58 4.95
CA ASP A 58 -6.05 21.48 5.93
C ASP A 58 -7.53 21.17 6.21
N THR A 59 -8.03 20.02 5.80
CA THR A 59 -9.40 19.58 6.08
C THR A 59 -9.44 18.30 6.89
N ASP A 60 -10.47 18.19 7.73
CA ASP A 60 -10.67 17.07 8.63
C ASP A 60 -11.36 15.91 7.92
N HIS A 61 -10.82 14.69 8.11
CA HIS A 61 -11.39 13.48 7.54
C HIS A 61 -11.40 12.38 8.61
N PRO A 62 -12.57 12.04 9.16
CA PRO A 62 -12.67 10.95 10.15
C PRO A 62 -12.32 9.60 9.55
N LEU A 63 -11.45 8.88 10.23
CA LEU A 63 -11.07 7.52 9.87
C LEU A 63 -12.11 6.53 10.39
N ILE A 64 -12.70 5.76 9.49
CA ILE A 64 -13.62 4.69 9.80
C ILE A 64 -12.96 3.38 9.42
N ILE A 65 -12.93 2.43 10.34
CA ILE A 65 -12.35 1.10 10.11
C ILE A 65 -13.45 0.06 10.12
N LYS A 66 -13.52 -0.70 9.03
CA LYS A 66 -14.43 -1.83 8.91
C LYS A 66 -13.62 -3.11 8.73
N VAL A 67 -14.16 -4.23 9.16
CA VAL A 67 -13.50 -5.53 9.08
C VAL A 67 -14.45 -6.55 8.49
N ALA A 68 -13.90 -7.40 7.64
CA ALA A 68 -14.58 -8.60 7.16
C ALA A 68 -13.64 -9.80 7.28
N SER A 69 -14.23 -10.99 7.43
CA SER A 69 -13.49 -12.24 7.49
C SER A 69 -13.63 -13.01 6.19
N ILE A 70 -12.51 -13.53 5.70
CA ILE A 70 -12.51 -14.55 4.65
C ILE A 70 -12.44 -15.90 5.37
N GLN A 71 -13.60 -16.50 5.61
CA GLN A 71 -13.72 -17.71 6.45
C GLN A 71 -12.93 -18.89 5.92
N SER A 72 -12.93 -19.09 4.61
CA SER A 72 -12.20 -20.18 3.96
C SER A 72 -10.68 -20.10 4.17
N ALA A 73 -10.16 -18.92 4.38
CA ALA A 73 -8.74 -18.67 4.59
C ALA A 73 -8.39 -18.31 6.04
N ARG A 74 -9.40 -18.17 6.91
CA ARG A 74 -9.24 -17.70 8.30
C ARG A 74 -8.48 -16.38 8.37
N MET A 75 -8.77 -15.47 7.44
CA MET A 75 -8.12 -14.17 7.34
C MET A 75 -9.11 -13.05 7.59
N GLN A 76 -8.62 -11.98 8.21
CA GLN A 76 -9.35 -10.74 8.36
C GLN A 76 -8.81 -9.69 7.39
N VAL A 77 -9.72 -8.91 6.82
CA VAL A 77 -9.39 -7.76 5.97
C VAL A 77 -9.89 -6.51 6.66
N TYR A 78 -9.01 -5.55 6.84
CA TYR A 78 -9.31 -4.23 7.41
C TYR A 78 -9.54 -3.26 6.27
N PHE A 79 -10.68 -2.59 6.30
CA PHE A 79 -11.08 -1.59 5.30
C PHE A 79 -10.90 -0.19 5.87
N ILE A 80 -10.12 0.62 5.19
CA ILE A 80 -9.96 2.03 5.48
C ILE A 80 -11.08 2.79 4.79
N ASP A 81 -11.92 3.47 5.55
CA ASP A 81 -13.10 4.15 5.04
C ASP A 81 -13.18 5.61 5.48
N ASN A 82 -13.84 6.39 4.66
CA ASN A 82 -14.21 7.78 4.91
C ASN A 82 -15.31 8.16 3.94
N GLU A 83 -16.30 8.92 4.41
CA GLU A 83 -17.46 9.30 3.59
C GLU A 83 -17.07 10.11 2.35
N ASP A 84 -16.12 11.02 2.48
CA ASP A 84 -15.73 11.91 1.37
C ASP A 84 -14.92 11.18 0.30
N TYR A 85 -14.04 10.26 0.70
CA TYR A 85 -13.06 9.66 -0.19
C TYR A 85 -13.49 8.31 -0.78
N PHE A 86 -14.21 7.50 -0.04
CA PHE A 86 -14.44 6.10 -0.44
C PHE A 86 -15.90 5.70 -0.63
N GLN A 87 -16.85 6.55 -0.26
CA GLN A 87 -18.26 6.26 -0.51
C GLN A 87 -18.68 6.69 -1.92
N ARG A 88 -17.98 6.16 -2.92
CA ARG A 88 -18.20 6.40 -4.34
C ARG A 88 -18.38 5.07 -5.06
N LYS A 89 -19.22 5.08 -6.08
CA LYS A 89 -19.58 3.86 -6.82
C LYS A 89 -18.39 3.21 -7.54
N HIS A 90 -17.44 4.02 -8.00
CA HIS A 90 -16.27 3.56 -8.76
C HIS A 90 -14.98 3.71 -7.95
N VAL A 91 -13.93 3.03 -8.40
CA VAL A 91 -12.65 2.92 -7.67
C VAL A 91 -11.81 4.18 -7.79
N ILE A 92 -11.35 4.53 -8.99
CA ILE A 92 -10.46 5.68 -9.25
C ILE A 92 -10.99 6.64 -10.32
N THR A 93 -12.07 6.28 -10.99
CA THR A 93 -12.70 7.09 -12.03
C THR A 93 -14.18 7.32 -11.73
N ASP A 94 -14.77 8.36 -12.31
CA ASP A 94 -16.21 8.58 -12.27
C ASP A 94 -16.95 7.70 -13.29
N GLU A 95 -18.27 7.90 -13.41
CA GLU A 95 -19.12 7.14 -14.33
C GLU A 95 -18.72 7.35 -15.81
N LYS A 96 -18.07 8.45 -16.12
CA LYS A 96 -17.61 8.78 -17.47
C LYS A 96 -16.19 8.30 -17.75
N GLY A 97 -15.55 7.64 -16.81
CA GLY A 97 -14.17 7.19 -16.89
C GLY A 97 -13.14 8.28 -16.60
N SER A 98 -13.56 9.46 -16.11
CA SER A 98 -12.65 10.52 -15.73
C SER A 98 -12.02 10.23 -14.37
N PHE A 99 -10.71 10.38 -14.28
CA PHE A 99 -9.93 10.19 -13.06
C PHE A 99 -10.40 11.16 -11.97
N PHE A 100 -10.62 10.67 -10.75
CA PHE A 100 -11.03 11.55 -9.65
C PHE A 100 -9.95 12.57 -9.33
N PRO A 101 -10.30 13.88 -9.29
CA PRO A 101 -9.30 14.93 -9.02
C PRO A 101 -8.60 14.82 -7.67
N ASP A 102 -9.22 14.16 -6.69
CA ASP A 102 -8.70 13.98 -5.34
C ASP A 102 -8.08 12.60 -5.09
N ASN A 103 -7.75 11.86 -6.14
CA ASN A 103 -7.11 10.55 -5.97
C ASN A 103 -5.78 10.63 -5.21
N ASP A 104 -5.07 11.75 -5.29
CA ASP A 104 -3.88 12.03 -4.49
C ASP A 104 -4.18 12.07 -2.99
N GLU A 105 -5.21 12.79 -2.59
CA GLU A 105 -5.64 12.88 -1.18
C GLU A 105 -6.18 11.54 -0.67
N ARG A 106 -6.87 10.80 -1.51
CA ARG A 106 -7.36 9.45 -1.20
C ARG A 106 -6.20 8.50 -0.90
N ALA A 107 -5.12 8.58 -1.68
CA ALA A 107 -3.91 7.77 -1.46
C ALA A 107 -3.20 8.17 -0.15
N ILE A 108 -3.12 9.47 0.16
CA ILE A 108 -2.56 9.95 1.43
C ILE A 108 -3.39 9.45 2.60
N PHE A 109 -4.71 9.60 2.52
CA PHE A 109 -5.62 9.16 3.57
C PHE A 109 -5.52 7.65 3.83
N PHE A 110 -5.51 6.86 2.77
CA PHE A 110 -5.34 5.41 2.89
C PHE A 110 -4.04 5.04 3.58
N THR A 111 -2.93 5.62 3.14
CA THR A 111 -1.60 5.35 3.70
C THR A 111 -1.56 5.68 5.20
N ARG A 112 -1.97 6.88 5.57
CA ARG A 112 -1.98 7.29 6.98
C ARG A 112 -2.97 6.47 7.80
N GLY A 113 -4.11 6.16 7.23
CA GLY A 113 -5.12 5.32 7.88
C GLY A 113 -4.61 3.92 8.21
N VAL A 114 -3.84 3.30 7.33
CA VAL A 114 -3.22 1.99 7.58
C VAL A 114 -2.24 2.09 8.75
N PHE A 115 -1.32 3.03 8.73
CA PHE A 115 -0.32 3.17 9.81
C PHE A 115 -0.97 3.44 11.16
N GLU A 116 -1.94 4.35 11.21
CA GLU A 116 -2.63 4.67 12.47
C GLU A 116 -3.46 3.49 13.00
N THR A 117 -4.03 2.70 12.12
CA THR A 117 -4.75 1.48 12.51
C THR A 117 -3.80 0.43 13.09
N VAL A 118 -2.67 0.19 12.44
CA VAL A 118 -1.66 -0.77 12.91
C VAL A 118 -1.12 -0.34 14.28
N LYS A 119 -0.89 0.95 14.50
CA LYS A 119 -0.50 1.48 15.82
C LYS A 119 -1.54 1.15 16.90
N LYS A 120 -2.83 1.38 16.60
CA LYS A 120 -3.92 1.04 17.55
C LYS A 120 -4.03 -0.45 17.82
N LEU A 121 -3.74 -1.27 16.84
CA LEU A 121 -3.69 -2.73 17.00
C LEU A 121 -2.49 -3.19 17.81
N ARG A 122 -1.50 -2.33 18.02
CA ARG A 122 -0.24 -2.63 18.72
C ARG A 122 0.45 -3.88 18.16
N TRP A 123 0.42 -4.00 16.86
CA TRP A 123 0.98 -5.11 16.12
C TRP A 123 2.16 -4.63 15.28
N ALA A 124 3.36 -5.10 15.59
CA ALA A 124 4.59 -4.65 14.93
C ALA A 124 4.87 -5.55 13.71
N PRO A 125 4.65 -5.06 12.48
CA PRO A 125 4.93 -5.87 11.29
C PRO A 125 6.43 -5.95 11.03
N ASP A 126 6.92 -7.15 10.71
CA ASP A 126 8.29 -7.34 10.22
C ASP A 126 8.43 -6.86 8.78
N LEU A 127 7.42 -7.10 7.97
CA LEU A 127 7.38 -6.75 6.56
C LEU A 127 6.03 -6.15 6.19
N ILE A 128 6.08 -5.05 5.45
CA ILE A 128 4.92 -4.42 4.83
C ILE A 128 5.01 -4.67 3.31
N TYR A 129 4.01 -5.32 2.75
CA TYR A 129 3.91 -5.58 1.33
C TYR A 129 2.87 -4.64 0.71
N CYS A 130 3.27 -3.90 -0.32
CA CYS A 130 2.44 -2.89 -0.98
C CYS A 130 2.15 -3.26 -2.42
N GLN A 131 0.93 -3.01 -2.88
CA GLN A 131 0.48 -3.32 -4.23
C GLN A 131 -0.03 -2.08 -4.98
N GLY A 132 0.63 -1.73 -6.06
CA GLY A 132 0.19 -0.71 -6.99
C GLY A 132 0.40 0.73 -6.52
N TRP A 133 0.23 1.66 -7.45
CA TRP A 133 0.54 3.07 -7.24
C TRP A 133 -0.25 3.73 -6.08
N PHE A 134 -1.45 3.24 -5.81
CA PHE A 134 -2.27 3.78 -4.71
C PHE A 134 -1.60 3.61 -3.34
N THR A 135 -0.69 2.64 -3.21
CA THR A 135 0.10 2.40 -2.00
C THR A 135 1.52 2.96 -2.08
N ALA A 136 1.83 3.75 -3.10
CA ALA A 136 3.20 4.20 -3.36
C ALA A 136 3.79 5.09 -2.26
N LEU A 137 2.96 5.75 -1.46
CA LEU A 137 3.41 6.57 -0.34
C LEU A 137 3.78 5.77 0.91
N VAL A 138 3.39 4.50 1.00
CA VAL A 138 3.67 3.68 2.20
C VAL A 138 5.16 3.60 2.50
N PRO A 139 6.06 3.31 1.54
CA PRO A 139 7.49 3.30 1.82
C PRO A 139 8.02 4.63 2.36
N LEU A 140 7.62 5.74 1.77
CA LEU A 140 8.01 7.07 2.22
C LEU A 140 7.58 7.33 3.66
N TYR A 141 6.31 7.11 3.97
CA TYR A 141 5.77 7.32 5.32
C TYR A 141 6.44 6.41 6.34
N LEU A 142 6.70 5.16 5.99
CA LEU A 142 7.42 4.24 6.88
C LEU A 142 8.80 4.79 7.25
N LYS A 143 9.55 5.27 6.26
CA LYS A 143 10.95 5.67 6.45
C LYS A 143 11.12 7.08 7.04
N LYS A 144 10.13 7.96 6.86
CA LYS A 144 10.23 9.37 7.25
C LYS A 144 9.28 9.78 8.37
N GLU A 145 8.08 9.23 8.41
CA GLU A 145 7.06 9.66 9.37
C GLU A 145 6.92 8.71 10.57
N TYR A 146 7.02 7.40 10.34
CA TYR A 146 6.76 6.38 11.35
C TYR A 146 8.00 5.61 11.80
N ASN A 147 9.18 5.93 11.30
CA ASN A 147 10.40 5.19 11.57
C ASN A 147 10.84 5.21 13.04
N GLU A 148 10.46 6.22 13.81
CA GLU A 148 10.79 6.32 15.24
C GLU A 148 9.73 5.68 16.14
N ASP A 149 8.57 5.33 15.60
CA ASP A 149 7.55 4.63 16.36
C ASP A 149 8.01 3.18 16.62
N PRO A 150 7.99 2.70 17.88
CA PRO A 150 8.43 1.34 18.19
C PRO A 150 7.71 0.25 17.41
N ILE A 151 6.45 0.48 17.01
CA ILE A 151 5.68 -0.48 16.20
C ILE A 151 6.35 -0.70 14.83
N PHE A 152 6.95 0.35 14.24
CA PHE A 152 7.49 0.30 12.89
C PHE A 152 9.03 0.38 12.82
N ALA A 153 9.71 0.52 13.94
CA ALA A 153 11.15 0.76 14.00
C ALA A 153 11.98 -0.29 13.26
N HIS A 154 11.51 -1.54 13.22
CA HIS A 154 12.20 -2.66 12.57
C HIS A 154 11.49 -3.17 11.31
N SER A 155 10.43 -2.48 10.88
CA SER A 155 9.67 -2.89 9.69
C SER A 155 10.45 -2.65 8.40
N LYS A 156 10.34 -3.60 7.49
CA LYS A 156 10.82 -3.48 6.10
C LYS A 156 9.62 -3.34 5.18
N VAL A 157 9.86 -2.81 3.99
CA VAL A 157 8.79 -2.63 3.00
C VAL A 157 9.22 -3.15 1.62
N VAL A 158 8.33 -3.93 1.02
CA VAL A 158 8.43 -4.37 -0.36
C VAL A 158 7.30 -3.72 -1.15
N TYR A 159 7.66 -3.03 -2.21
CA TYR A 159 6.71 -2.40 -3.12
C TYR A 159 6.59 -3.19 -4.41
N SER A 160 5.35 -3.45 -4.79
CA SER A 160 5.00 -4.25 -5.96
C SER A 160 4.34 -3.36 -7.00
N THR A 161 4.95 -3.27 -8.19
CA THR A 161 4.43 -2.47 -9.29
C THR A 161 3.68 -3.32 -10.30
N TYR A 162 2.62 -2.75 -10.86
CA TYR A 162 1.70 -3.39 -11.79
C TYR A 162 1.56 -2.54 -13.06
N ASN A 163 0.86 -3.09 -14.03
CA ASN A 163 0.40 -2.35 -15.21
C ASN A 163 -0.91 -1.62 -14.87
N ASP A 164 -0.83 -0.70 -13.91
CA ASP A 164 -1.94 0.09 -13.38
C ASP A 164 -1.80 1.58 -13.71
N GLN A 165 -1.23 1.89 -14.85
CA GLN A 165 -0.93 3.25 -15.26
C GLN A 165 -2.19 4.11 -15.38
N PHE A 166 -2.05 5.37 -15.00
CA PHE A 166 -3.00 6.42 -15.31
C PHE A 166 -2.35 7.43 -16.26
N GLY A 167 -3.16 8.07 -17.10
CA GLY A 167 -2.69 9.13 -17.97
C GLY A 167 -2.49 10.44 -17.22
N GLY A 168 -1.56 11.27 -17.68
CA GLY A 168 -1.29 12.57 -17.08
C GLY A 168 -0.68 12.47 -15.69
N THR A 169 -1.13 13.33 -14.77
CA THR A 169 -0.58 13.45 -13.42
C THR A 169 -1.67 13.40 -12.37
N LEU A 170 -1.29 13.09 -11.13
CA LEU A 170 -2.09 13.42 -9.96
C LEU A 170 -2.18 14.94 -9.82
N ASP A 171 -2.97 15.41 -8.86
CA ASP A 171 -3.12 16.85 -8.64
C ASP A 171 -1.77 17.56 -8.48
N GLN A 172 -1.65 18.75 -9.06
CA GLN A 172 -0.38 19.49 -9.05
C GLN A 172 0.09 19.88 -7.64
N ASP A 173 -0.83 19.96 -6.69
CA ASP A 173 -0.51 20.24 -5.30
C ASP A 173 -0.20 18.97 -4.48
N PHE A 174 -0.13 17.82 -5.10
CA PHE A 174 0.18 16.55 -4.42
C PHE A 174 1.43 16.64 -3.59
N GLN A 175 2.49 17.17 -4.14
CA GLN A 175 3.77 17.36 -3.45
C GLN A 175 3.60 18.10 -2.11
N LYS A 176 2.82 19.19 -2.11
CA LYS A 176 2.53 19.97 -0.89
C LYS A 176 1.70 19.19 0.12
N LYS A 177 0.71 18.44 -0.36
CA LYS A 177 -0.21 17.68 0.49
C LYS A 177 0.47 16.53 1.22
N VAL A 178 1.58 16.02 0.68
CA VAL A 178 2.37 14.94 1.29
C VAL A 178 3.27 15.45 2.42
N LEU A 179 3.61 16.73 2.42
CA LEU A 179 4.53 17.30 3.41
C LEU A 179 4.01 17.16 4.84
N SER A 180 4.94 16.96 5.75
CA SER A 180 4.70 16.93 7.19
C SER A 180 5.92 17.47 7.91
N GLU A 181 5.92 17.44 9.24
CA GLU A 181 7.07 17.81 10.02
C GLU A 181 8.32 17.01 9.64
N ASN A 182 8.16 15.74 9.28
CA ASN A 182 9.25 14.81 9.00
C ASN A 182 9.47 14.53 7.52
N ILE A 183 8.57 14.99 6.65
CA ILE A 183 8.67 14.84 5.20
C ILE A 183 8.86 16.22 4.58
N THR A 184 10.03 16.45 4.01
CA THR A 184 10.41 17.74 3.44
C THR A 184 10.14 17.79 1.94
N SER A 185 10.17 19.00 1.37
CA SER A 185 10.02 19.18 -0.08
C SER A 185 11.15 18.51 -0.86
N GLU A 186 12.34 18.40 -0.28
CA GLU A 186 13.46 17.68 -0.88
C GLU A 186 13.19 16.18 -0.97
N ASP A 187 12.60 15.59 0.07
CA ASP A 187 12.23 14.16 0.08
C ASP A 187 11.27 13.78 -1.04
N VAL A 188 10.43 14.70 -1.47
CA VAL A 188 9.37 14.48 -2.46
C VAL A 188 9.56 15.32 -3.73
N ARG A 189 10.78 15.75 -4.01
CA ARG A 189 11.09 16.57 -5.19
C ARG A 189 10.56 15.97 -6.49
N ILE A 190 10.64 14.65 -6.64
CA ILE A 190 10.17 13.93 -7.83
C ILE A 190 8.66 14.12 -8.06
N LEU A 191 7.90 14.44 -7.02
CA LEU A 191 6.46 14.68 -7.11
C LEU A 191 6.10 16.08 -7.63
N SER A 192 7.08 16.91 -7.99
CA SER A 192 6.82 18.16 -8.71
C SER A 192 6.10 17.91 -10.04
N GLU A 193 6.30 16.73 -10.60
CA GLU A 193 5.57 16.21 -11.75
C GLU A 193 5.04 14.81 -11.38
N PRO A 194 3.83 14.71 -10.78
CA PRO A 194 3.34 13.47 -10.19
C PRO A 194 2.70 12.53 -11.22
N THR A 195 3.50 12.10 -12.18
CA THR A 195 3.14 11.05 -13.15
C THR A 195 3.14 9.69 -12.47
N HIS A 196 2.49 8.71 -13.09
CA HIS A 196 2.55 7.31 -12.63
C HIS A 196 4.00 6.83 -12.47
N THR A 197 4.85 7.12 -13.43
CA THR A 197 6.28 6.75 -13.39
C THR A 197 6.97 7.37 -12.18
N ASN A 198 6.81 8.67 -11.95
CA ASN A 198 7.47 9.36 -10.83
C ASN A 198 6.94 8.93 -9.46
N VAL A 199 5.64 8.65 -9.37
CA VAL A 199 5.03 8.11 -8.14
C VAL A 199 5.63 6.74 -7.80
N ASN A 200 5.80 5.87 -8.79
CA ASN A 200 6.44 4.57 -8.60
C ASN A 200 7.93 4.70 -8.26
N LYS A 201 8.66 5.63 -8.89
CA LYS A 201 10.06 5.90 -8.55
C LYS A 201 10.22 6.31 -7.09
N LEU A 202 9.34 7.16 -6.59
CA LEU A 202 9.34 7.54 -5.17
C LEU A 202 9.16 6.31 -4.27
N ALA A 203 8.22 5.43 -4.62
CA ALA A 203 8.01 4.19 -3.89
C ALA A 203 9.28 3.31 -3.89
N PHE A 204 9.95 3.19 -5.02
CA PHE A 204 11.20 2.43 -5.13
C PHE A 204 12.31 3.03 -4.26
N ASP A 205 12.43 4.35 -4.23
CA ASP A 205 13.47 5.05 -3.46
C ASP A 205 13.44 4.70 -1.96
N TYR A 206 12.25 4.50 -1.41
CA TYR A 206 12.06 4.24 0.02
C TYR A 206 11.76 2.77 0.34
N SER A 207 11.70 1.91 -0.66
CA SER A 207 11.46 0.47 -0.48
C SER A 207 12.75 -0.29 -0.18
N ASP A 208 12.61 -1.41 0.54
CA ASP A 208 13.71 -2.34 0.80
C ASP A 208 13.78 -3.45 -0.26
N GLY A 209 12.71 -3.67 -0.99
CA GLY A 209 12.63 -4.62 -2.10
C GLY A 209 11.55 -4.22 -3.09
N ILE A 210 11.68 -4.66 -4.32
CA ILE A 210 10.81 -4.29 -5.43
C ILE A 210 10.35 -5.55 -6.16
N ILE A 211 9.05 -5.61 -6.48
CA ILE A 211 8.47 -6.70 -7.26
C ILE A 211 7.80 -6.12 -8.51
N PHE A 212 8.10 -6.72 -9.67
CA PHE A 212 7.39 -6.44 -10.91
C PHE A 212 6.33 -7.53 -11.14
N ASN A 213 5.05 -7.17 -11.04
CA ASN A 213 3.93 -8.10 -11.19
C ASN A 213 3.33 -8.15 -12.59
N SER A 214 3.92 -7.46 -13.54
CA SER A 214 3.48 -7.50 -14.92
C SER A 214 4.67 -7.43 -15.86
N SER A 215 4.61 -8.17 -16.95
CA SER A 215 5.60 -8.06 -18.05
C SER A 215 5.49 -6.72 -18.78
N ASN A 216 4.36 -6.03 -18.65
CA ASN A 216 4.05 -4.77 -19.30
C ASN A 216 4.31 -3.54 -18.40
N VAL A 217 5.16 -3.68 -17.40
CA VAL A 217 5.60 -2.56 -16.58
C VAL A 217 6.46 -1.64 -17.44
N ASP A 218 6.33 -0.34 -17.19
CA ASP A 218 7.09 0.72 -17.84
C ASP A 218 8.60 0.36 -17.85
N PRO A 219 9.25 0.28 -19.02
CA PRO A 219 10.68 -0.04 -19.08
C PRO A 219 11.57 0.93 -18.31
N GLU A 220 11.19 2.19 -18.19
CA GLU A 220 11.90 3.19 -17.38
C GLU A 220 11.95 2.77 -15.91
N LEU A 221 10.87 2.19 -15.39
CA LEU A 221 10.81 1.71 -14.02
C LEU A 221 11.72 0.48 -13.82
N LYS A 222 11.82 -0.39 -14.80
CA LYS A 222 12.75 -1.55 -14.72
C LYS A 222 14.20 -1.09 -14.65
N VAL A 223 14.57 -0.14 -15.47
CA VAL A 223 15.93 0.46 -15.45
C VAL A 223 16.19 1.12 -14.11
N TYR A 224 15.25 1.93 -13.64
CA TYR A 224 15.37 2.64 -12.36
C TYR A 224 15.56 1.69 -11.17
N ALA A 225 14.76 0.65 -11.11
CA ALA A 225 14.87 -0.37 -10.05
C ALA A 225 16.22 -1.09 -10.09
N THR A 226 16.68 -1.47 -11.28
CA THR A 226 17.98 -2.13 -11.45
C THR A 226 19.13 -1.24 -11.01
N GLN A 227 19.10 0.04 -11.36
CA GLN A 227 20.13 1.00 -10.98
C GLN A 227 20.13 1.32 -9.48
N SER A 228 19.03 1.09 -8.78
CA SER A 228 18.93 1.33 -7.34
C SER A 228 19.80 0.39 -6.50
N GLY A 229 20.19 -0.76 -7.06
CA GLY A 229 20.93 -1.80 -6.34
C GLY A 229 20.11 -2.57 -5.31
N LYS A 230 18.81 -2.30 -5.21
CA LYS A 230 17.91 -2.99 -4.28
C LYS A 230 17.54 -4.39 -4.78
N PRO A 231 17.17 -5.31 -3.87
CA PRO A 231 16.61 -6.59 -4.27
C PRO A 231 15.38 -6.43 -5.15
N VAL A 232 15.35 -7.15 -6.27
CA VAL A 232 14.24 -7.13 -7.23
C VAL A 232 13.86 -8.56 -7.58
N THR A 233 12.55 -8.81 -7.68
CA THR A 233 12.04 -10.05 -8.26
C THR A 233 10.87 -9.77 -9.19
N GLU A 234 10.44 -10.77 -9.94
CA GLU A 234 9.37 -10.66 -10.91
C GLU A 234 8.33 -11.77 -10.71
N TYR A 235 7.10 -11.48 -11.11
CA TYR A 235 6.07 -12.50 -11.21
C TYR A 235 6.45 -13.53 -12.28
N THR A 236 6.33 -14.79 -11.94
CA THR A 236 6.65 -15.91 -12.86
C THR A 236 5.38 -16.58 -13.40
N THR A 237 4.77 -17.45 -12.60
CA THR A 237 3.58 -18.20 -12.98
C THR A 237 2.60 -18.22 -11.82
N PRO A 238 1.30 -18.50 -12.09
CA PRO A 238 0.30 -18.64 -11.02
C PRO A 238 0.66 -19.74 -9.99
N GLU A 239 1.40 -20.75 -10.39
CA GLU A 239 1.77 -21.88 -9.56
C GLU A 239 3.00 -21.60 -8.68
N GLU A 240 3.87 -20.68 -9.10
CA GLU A 240 5.19 -20.49 -8.49
C GLU A 240 5.34 -19.18 -7.73
N TYR A 241 4.51 -18.15 -8.02
CA TYR A 241 4.79 -16.80 -7.52
C TYR A 241 4.74 -16.72 -6.00
N ILE A 242 3.82 -17.42 -5.34
CA ILE A 242 3.70 -17.39 -3.87
C ILE A 242 4.97 -17.89 -3.21
N GLU A 243 5.51 -18.99 -3.70
CA GLU A 243 6.76 -19.57 -3.19
C GLU A 243 7.94 -18.63 -3.45
N ASN A 244 8.01 -18.07 -4.65
CA ASN A 244 9.07 -17.15 -5.04
C ASN A 244 9.03 -15.86 -4.19
N TYR A 245 7.85 -15.32 -3.92
CA TYR A 245 7.71 -14.14 -3.09
C TYR A 245 8.00 -14.43 -1.62
N ALA A 246 7.57 -15.58 -1.11
CA ALA A 246 7.92 -15.99 0.25
C ALA A 246 9.44 -16.09 0.43
N THR A 247 10.12 -16.69 -0.52
CA THR A 247 11.59 -16.77 -0.54
C THR A 247 12.24 -15.39 -0.63
N PHE A 248 11.65 -14.48 -1.42
CA PHE A 248 12.13 -13.11 -1.56
C PHE A 248 11.93 -12.29 -0.28
N PHE A 249 10.80 -12.46 0.41
CA PHE A 249 10.48 -11.70 1.62
C PHE A 249 11.43 -12.03 2.78
N ASP A 250 11.85 -13.28 2.95
CA ASP A 250 12.67 -13.69 4.08
C ASP A 250 14.02 -12.94 4.12
N PRO A 251 14.84 -12.88 3.07
CA PRO A 251 16.08 -12.11 3.09
C PRO A 251 15.86 -10.61 3.28
N VAL A 252 14.78 -10.04 2.70
CA VAL A 252 14.47 -8.62 2.85
C VAL A 252 14.13 -8.28 4.30
N SER A 253 13.31 -9.09 4.98
CA SER A 253 12.91 -8.86 6.36
C SER A 253 14.05 -9.13 7.36
N TYR A 254 14.97 -10.05 7.06
CA TYR A 254 16.08 -10.45 7.94
C TYR A 254 17.40 -9.73 7.69
N THR A 255 17.48 -8.76 6.79
CA THR A 255 18.72 -8.01 6.54
C THR A 255 19.29 -7.26 7.74
N HIS A 256 18.57 -7.19 8.87
CA HIS A 256 19.06 -6.63 10.13
C HIS A 256 19.61 -7.65 11.12
N LEU A 257 19.53 -8.94 10.83
CA LEU A 257 20.03 -10.00 11.70
C LEU A 257 21.47 -10.40 11.40
N THR A 258 22.25 -9.51 10.80
CA THR A 258 23.70 -9.66 10.88
C THR A 258 24.10 -9.38 12.33
N LEU A 259 24.24 -10.46 13.09
CA LEU A 259 24.92 -10.41 14.38
C LEU A 259 26.24 -9.70 14.20
N PRO A 260 26.63 -8.78 15.09
CA PRO A 260 27.96 -8.25 15.06
C PRO A 260 28.92 -9.43 15.18
N THR A 261 29.71 -9.64 14.17
CA THR A 261 30.86 -10.55 14.25
C THR A 261 31.76 -10.01 15.35
N THR A 262 31.85 -10.76 16.43
CA THR A 262 32.78 -10.53 17.53
C THR A 262 34.20 -10.47 17.00
#